data_65b9745d255556eba9e5cbece454d404
#
_entry.id   65b9745d255556eba9e5cbece454d404
#
_cell.length_a   1.000
_cell.length_b   1.000
_cell.length_c   1.000
_cell.angle_alpha   90.00
_cell.angle_beta   90.00
_cell.angle_gamma   90.00
#
_symmetry.space_group_name_H-M   'P 1'
#
loop_
_entity.id
_entity.type
_entity.pdbx_description
1 polymer ?
#
loop_
_entity_poly.entity_id
_entity_poly.type
_entity_poly.pdbx_seq_one_letter_code
_entity_poly.pdbx_strand_id
1 'polypeptide(L)'
;MSDITLSQLLEAGVHFGHKAYRWNPKMFPYIYSEVNNIHILDLVQSATLLKEANSYLEEAARDGKTFLFIGTKRQATTLIAQEAKRCDSFYVNHRW
;
A
#
# COMPACT_ATOMS: atom_id res chain seq x y z
N MET A 1 -8.54 12.78 8.29
CA MET A 1 -7.73 11.55 8.27
C MET A 1 -6.33 11.86 8.78
N SER A 2 -5.80 11.08 9.71
CA SER A 2 -4.47 11.32 10.25
C SER A 2 -3.38 10.93 9.25
N ASP A 3 -2.33 11.72 9.21
CA ASP A 3 -1.20 11.46 8.33
C ASP A 3 -0.38 10.29 8.85
N ILE A 4 0.12 9.49 7.92
CA ILE A 4 1.02 8.38 8.22
C ILE A 4 2.45 8.89 8.15
N THR A 5 3.22 8.68 9.20
CA THR A 5 4.60 9.15 9.31
C THR A 5 5.59 8.17 8.69
N LEU A 6 6.79 8.67 8.39
CA LEU A 6 7.89 7.82 7.92
C LEU A 6 8.24 6.73 8.94
N SER A 7 8.20 7.05 10.24
CA SER A 7 8.46 6.07 11.29
C SER A 7 7.47 4.91 11.25
N GLN A 8 6.20 5.21 11.06
CA GLN A 8 5.16 4.18 10.95
C GLN A 8 5.38 3.29 9.74
N LEU A 9 5.77 3.86 8.61
CA LEU A 9 6.06 3.09 7.40
C LEU A 9 7.27 2.16 7.61
N LEU A 10 8.31 2.65 8.28
CA LEU A 10 9.49 1.85 8.59
C LEU A 10 9.15 0.69 9.53
N GLU A 11 8.40 0.94 10.58
CA GLU A 11 7.97 -0.09 11.53
C GLU A 11 7.15 -1.18 10.85
N ALA A 12 6.30 -0.81 9.91
CA ALA A 12 5.48 -1.77 9.16
C ALA A 12 6.25 -2.53 8.08
N GLY A 13 7.52 -2.19 7.83
CA GLY A 13 8.34 -2.84 6.81
C GLY A 13 7.97 -2.46 5.39
N VAL A 14 7.33 -1.32 5.19
CA VAL A 14 6.89 -0.86 3.87
C VAL A 14 8.04 -0.59 2.91
N HIS A 15 9.24 -0.33 3.45
CA HIS A 15 10.44 -0.08 2.64
C HIS A 15 11.01 -1.33 1.98
N PHE A 16 10.59 -2.53 2.40
CA PHE A 16 11.05 -3.77 1.78
C PHE A 16 10.29 -4.04 0.50
N GLY A 17 11.00 -4.07 -0.62
CA GLY A 17 10.47 -4.46 -1.91
C GLY A 17 10.74 -5.93 -2.22
N HIS A 18 10.67 -6.27 -3.50
CA HIS A 18 11.00 -7.61 -3.96
C HIS A 18 12.49 -7.85 -3.96
N LYS A 19 12.90 -9.13 -4.01
CA LYS A 19 14.28 -9.48 -4.28
C LYS A 19 14.72 -8.84 -5.60
N ALA A 20 15.97 -8.39 -5.67
CA ALA A 20 16.46 -7.62 -6.81
C ALA A 20 16.23 -8.32 -8.16
N TYR A 21 16.41 -9.63 -8.21
CA TYR A 21 16.23 -10.39 -9.47
C TYR A 21 14.78 -10.52 -9.93
N ARG A 22 13.81 -10.15 -9.08
CA ARG A 22 12.37 -10.23 -9.41
C ARG A 22 11.77 -8.85 -9.70
N TRP A 23 12.58 -7.85 -9.84
CA TRP A 23 12.07 -6.49 -10.02
C TRP A 23 11.46 -6.26 -11.38
N ASN A 24 10.58 -5.27 -11.43
CA ASN A 24 10.10 -4.69 -12.68
C ASN A 24 10.88 -3.41 -12.93
N PRO A 25 11.62 -3.28 -14.05
CA PRO A 25 12.41 -2.06 -14.32
C PRO A 25 11.61 -0.76 -14.27
N LYS A 26 10.32 -0.81 -14.50
CA LYS A 26 9.45 0.37 -14.41
C LYS A 26 9.37 0.93 -12.99
N MET A 27 9.75 0.16 -11.99
CA MET A 27 9.78 0.59 -10.58
C MET A 27 11.03 1.38 -10.23
N PHE A 28 11.98 1.51 -11.14
CA PHE A 28 13.26 2.18 -10.89
C PHE A 28 13.13 3.54 -10.18
N PRO A 29 12.20 4.45 -10.57
CA PRO A 29 12.08 5.74 -9.90
C PRO A 29 11.70 5.67 -8.41
N TYR A 30 11.15 4.54 -7.97
CA TYR A 30 10.65 4.36 -6.61
C TYR A 30 11.58 3.54 -5.72
N ILE A 31 12.70 3.08 -6.27
CA ILE A 31 13.68 2.26 -5.55
C ILE A 31 14.80 3.16 -5.07
N TYR A 32 15.05 3.15 -3.76
CA TYR A 32 16.12 3.92 -3.14
C TYR A 32 17.48 3.22 -3.27
N SER A 33 17.54 1.94 -2.90
CA SER A 33 18.78 1.18 -2.91
C SER A 33 18.51 -0.32 -2.91
N GLU A 34 19.59 -1.10 -2.95
CA GLU A 34 19.55 -2.56 -2.81
C GLU A 34 20.38 -2.96 -1.60
N VAL A 35 19.77 -3.72 -0.69
CA VAL A 35 20.44 -4.22 0.52
C VAL A 35 20.15 -5.71 0.64
N ASN A 36 21.19 -6.53 0.78
CA ASN A 36 21.06 -7.99 0.89
C ASN A 36 20.20 -8.59 -0.23
N ASN A 37 20.40 -8.14 -1.46
CA ASN A 37 19.65 -8.57 -2.66
C ASN A 37 18.15 -8.26 -2.62
N ILE A 38 17.74 -7.33 -1.77
CA ILE A 38 16.35 -6.85 -1.69
C ILE A 38 16.35 -5.37 -2.03
N HIS A 39 15.42 -4.96 -2.90
CA HIS A 39 15.23 -3.55 -3.21
C HIS A 39 14.58 -2.84 -2.02
N ILE A 40 15.12 -1.68 -1.68
CA ILE A 40 14.56 -0.82 -0.65
C ILE A 40 13.82 0.33 -1.32
N LEU A 41 12.54 0.46 -1.01
CA LEU A 41 11.71 1.51 -1.60
C LEU A 41 12.02 2.87 -0.97
N ASP A 42 11.86 3.92 -1.78
CA ASP A 42 12.02 5.29 -1.31
C ASP A 42 10.80 5.70 -0.50
N LEU A 43 10.93 5.69 0.84
CA LEU A 43 9.81 6.00 1.74
C LEU A 43 9.39 7.46 1.69
N VAL A 44 10.27 8.39 1.33
CA VAL A 44 9.89 9.79 1.20
C VAL A 44 8.87 9.94 0.07
N GLN A 45 9.14 9.32 -1.09
CA GLN A 45 8.18 9.29 -2.18
C GLN A 45 6.91 8.53 -1.79
N SER A 46 7.05 7.39 -1.13
CA SER A 46 5.91 6.57 -0.69
C SER A 46 5.00 7.35 0.25
N ALA A 47 5.55 8.09 1.19
CA ALA A 47 4.77 8.91 2.12
C ALA A 47 3.99 10.00 1.38
N THR A 48 4.62 10.67 0.43
CA THR A 48 3.99 11.72 -0.37
C THR A 48 2.86 11.15 -1.23
N LEU A 49 3.11 10.04 -1.91
CA LEU A 49 2.13 9.41 -2.77
C LEU A 49 0.96 8.82 -1.96
N LEU A 50 1.23 8.28 -0.78
CA LEU A 50 0.19 7.79 0.12
C LEU A 50 -0.71 8.92 0.58
N LYS A 51 -0.15 10.09 0.88
CA LYS A 51 -0.92 11.27 1.27
C LYS A 51 -1.85 11.70 0.14
N GLU A 52 -1.36 11.71 -1.11
CA GLU A 52 -2.18 12.01 -2.28
C GLU A 52 -3.31 10.98 -2.45
N ALA A 53 -2.99 9.70 -2.30
CA ALA A 53 -3.98 8.63 -2.39
C ALA A 53 -5.06 8.77 -1.32
N ASN A 54 -4.67 9.08 -0.09
CA ASN A 54 -5.61 9.30 1.01
C ASN A 54 -6.54 10.48 0.74
N SER A 55 -6.02 11.57 0.21
CA SER A 55 -6.83 12.75 -0.14
C SER A 55 -7.83 12.41 -1.24
N TYR A 56 -7.41 11.67 -2.24
CA TYR A 56 -8.29 11.22 -3.33
C TYR A 56 -9.42 10.33 -2.79
N LEU A 57 -9.08 9.36 -1.92
CA LEU A 57 -10.07 8.45 -1.35
C LEU A 57 -11.07 9.19 -0.46
N GLU A 58 -10.61 10.18 0.28
CA GLU A 58 -11.48 10.98 1.14
C GLU A 58 -12.50 11.76 0.31
N GLU A 59 -12.07 12.39 -0.78
CA GLU A 59 -12.97 13.07 -1.70
C GLU A 59 -13.95 12.10 -2.37
N ALA A 60 -13.47 10.95 -2.80
CA ALA A 60 -14.32 9.93 -3.42
C ALA A 60 -15.39 9.43 -2.44
N ALA A 61 -15.04 9.27 -1.17
CA ALA A 61 -15.98 8.87 -0.14
C ALA A 61 -17.06 9.96 0.10
N ARG A 62 -16.68 11.22 0.10
CA ARG A 62 -17.65 12.33 0.20
C ARG A 62 -18.62 12.35 -0.96
N ASP A 63 -18.14 11.98 -2.14
CA ASP A 63 -18.96 11.92 -3.35
C ASP A 63 -19.83 10.67 -3.43
N GLY A 64 -19.81 9.82 -2.42
CA GLY A 64 -20.60 8.61 -2.38
C GLY A 64 -20.10 7.49 -3.28
N LYS A 65 -18.84 7.49 -3.65
CA LYS A 65 -18.25 6.44 -4.47
C LYS A 65 -18.20 5.11 -3.72
N THR A 66 -18.30 4.02 -4.48
CA THR A 66 -18.20 2.66 -3.96
C THR A 66 -16.76 2.18 -4.08
N PHE A 67 -16.31 1.45 -3.05
CA PHE A 67 -14.93 0.94 -3.01
C PHE A 67 -14.91 -0.58 -3.05
N LEU A 68 -13.91 -1.11 -3.73
CA LEU A 68 -13.61 -2.53 -3.75
C LEU A 68 -12.16 -2.71 -3.28
N PHE A 69 -11.99 -3.34 -2.12
CA PHE A 69 -10.67 -3.69 -1.60
C PHE A 69 -10.24 -5.04 -2.16
N ILE A 70 -9.02 -5.11 -2.66
CA ILE A 70 -8.46 -6.35 -3.21
C ILE A 70 -7.17 -6.65 -2.46
N GLY A 71 -7.13 -7.79 -1.81
CA GLY A 71 -5.95 -8.25 -1.09
C GLY A 71 -5.90 -9.76 -1.09
N THR A 72 -5.36 -10.34 -2.15
CA THR A 72 -5.28 -11.79 -2.33
C THR A 72 -4.02 -12.40 -1.74
N LYS A 73 -3.07 -11.57 -1.32
CA LYS A 73 -1.85 -12.03 -0.67
C LYS A 73 -2.19 -12.61 0.70
N ARG A 74 -1.59 -13.75 1.04
CA ARG A 74 -1.88 -14.48 2.28
C ARG A 74 -1.83 -13.59 3.53
N GLN A 75 -0.84 -12.71 3.61
CA GLN A 75 -0.64 -11.83 4.76
C GLN A 75 -1.72 -10.75 4.89
N ALA A 76 -2.45 -10.47 3.81
CA ALA A 76 -3.44 -9.40 3.76
C ALA A 76 -4.88 -9.89 3.85
N THR A 77 -5.14 -11.18 3.66
CA THR A 77 -6.51 -11.70 3.48
C THR A 77 -7.46 -11.33 4.61
N THR A 78 -7.07 -11.58 5.86
CA THR A 78 -7.91 -11.30 7.03
C THR A 78 -8.09 -9.80 7.24
N LEU A 79 -7.01 -9.05 7.09
CA LEU A 79 -7.02 -7.61 7.28
C LEU A 79 -7.92 -6.91 6.26
N ILE A 80 -7.84 -7.32 5.00
CA ILE A 80 -8.68 -6.77 3.93
C ILE A 80 -10.17 -6.97 4.25
N ALA A 81 -10.56 -8.17 4.68
CA ALA A 81 -11.95 -8.43 5.05
C ALA A 81 -12.39 -7.57 6.24
N GLN A 82 -11.56 -7.47 7.27
CA GLN A 82 -11.88 -6.68 8.46
C GLN A 82 -12.04 -5.20 8.13
N GLU A 83 -11.10 -4.63 7.39
CA GLU A 83 -11.13 -3.21 7.08
C GLU A 83 -12.22 -2.84 6.10
N ALA A 84 -12.51 -3.69 5.13
CA ALA A 84 -13.62 -3.45 4.21
C ALA A 84 -14.96 -3.47 4.93
N LYS A 85 -15.15 -4.41 5.85
CA LYS A 85 -16.38 -4.48 6.68
C LYS A 85 -16.50 -3.27 7.60
N ARG A 86 -15.38 -2.80 8.16
CA ARG A 86 -15.38 -1.66 9.06
C ARG A 86 -15.92 -0.39 8.38
N CYS A 87 -15.60 -0.18 7.12
CA CYS A 87 -16.06 0.98 6.36
C CYS A 87 -17.18 0.67 5.38
N ASP A 88 -17.82 -0.49 5.53
CA ASP A 88 -18.98 -0.90 4.74
C ASP A 88 -18.70 -0.93 3.24
N SER A 89 -17.55 -1.48 2.87
CA SER A 89 -17.10 -1.60 1.49
C SER A 89 -17.02 -3.05 1.04
N PHE A 90 -16.89 -3.25 -0.26
CA PHE A 90 -16.73 -4.58 -0.84
C PHE A 90 -15.27 -5.03 -0.78
N TYR A 91 -15.05 -6.35 -0.82
CA TYR A 91 -13.69 -6.88 -0.82
C TYR A 91 -13.56 -8.19 -1.59
N VAL A 92 -12.36 -8.43 -2.09
CA VAL A 92 -11.93 -9.69 -2.68
C VAL A 92 -10.63 -10.08 -1.97
N ASN A 93 -10.66 -11.16 -1.19
CA ASN A 93 -9.50 -11.61 -0.41
C ASN A 93 -9.11 -13.07 -0.65
N HIS A 94 -9.69 -13.69 -1.65
CA HIS A 94 -9.31 -15.01 -2.12
C HIS A 94 -8.69 -14.89 -3.50
N ARG A 95 -8.81 -15.92 -4.30
CA ARG A 95 -8.30 -15.90 -5.66
C ARG A 95 -9.10 -14.91 -6.53
N TRP A 96 -8.40 -14.13 -7.32
CA TRP A 96 -9.03 -13.24 -8.31
C TRP A 96 -9.52 -14.06 -9.53
#